data_37eacc720b0b0b082029c5140a86e1ad
#
_entry.id   37eacc720b0b0b082029c5140a86e1ad
#
_cell.length_a   1.000
_cell.length_b   1.000
_cell.length_c   1.000
_cell.angle_alpha   90.00
_cell.angle_beta   90.00
_cell.angle_gamma   90.00
#
_symmetry.space_group_name_H-M   'P 1'
#
loop_
_entity.id
_entity.type
_entity.pdbx_description
1 polymer ?
#
loop_
_entity_poly.entity_id
_entity_poly.type
_entity_poly.pdbx_seq_one_letter_code
_entity_poly.pdbx_strand_id
1 'polypeptide(L)'
;MKNQRLFLILFFLLVVFHVQADDLDDFIRSQMQKRGIPGLSLAIIQDGKILKAQSYGFIDKDGKVPVTTNTLFQAGSVSKSVAAMGALYLVEHNKLLLDENVNVKLKSWKVPDNEFTNDKKVTLRGILSHTTGLTVHGFPGYAVGAKIPSVVQILDGTAPANTPPVRVDFVPGSRWRYSGGGYTVMQQLMVDVTGAVFPEFMKSHVLSPLGMKNSTYQQPLPTELAKLTATGHYNNRRLVEGRWHIYPEMAAAGLWTTPSDLARFAISIQNAYAGKSGSVLSQSMTRQMLTDQKNRDGLGVFLQGDSTTLRFGHNGRDEGFDALLTASVDKGRGVVIMINANDNSLMMGRIVDFIADYYHWDGFPVKTKPAAVDVESETLTAFEGRYELFNNRIVTFEAENQRLFTIEDGFVDEEFVPVANNAFTSTDRNVSVTFTADANGNVTGFTLKDKDQGYERKVPRIGPLADAHKTNADPDPLRTPKIMAALQAMVKGGKILEEASGLTLGAKRDFAGGMREPETLKSLTFIHSENVAGRGIQRHDSDVSEIVTYQLKSNQPDTYIIVHLTADGLVTDCDLVEK
;
A
#
# COMPACT_ATOMS: atom_id res chain seq x y z
N MET A 1 17.90 -38.64 -43.50
CA MET A 1 18.68 -37.50 -42.97
C MET A 1 17.88 -36.17 -42.87
N LYS A 2 16.92 -35.85 -43.73
CA LYS A 2 16.11 -34.62 -43.63
C LYS A 2 15.12 -34.59 -42.43
N ASN A 3 14.61 -35.76 -42.02
CA ASN A 3 13.64 -35.83 -40.91
C ASN A 3 14.26 -35.73 -39.50
N GLN A 4 15.53 -36.06 -39.34
CA GLN A 4 16.21 -35.91 -38.04
C GLN A 4 16.54 -34.44 -37.68
N ARG A 5 16.80 -33.60 -38.69
CA ARG A 5 17.05 -32.16 -38.42
C ARG A 5 15.77 -31.40 -38.04
N LEU A 6 14.62 -31.80 -38.59
CA LEU A 6 13.33 -31.17 -38.24
C LEU A 6 12.90 -31.54 -36.81
N PHE A 7 13.16 -32.77 -36.36
CA PHE A 7 12.87 -33.23 -35.01
C PHE A 7 13.75 -32.53 -33.93
N LEU A 8 15.04 -32.28 -34.27
CA LEU A 8 15.94 -31.56 -33.37
C LEU A 8 15.56 -30.07 -33.21
N ILE A 9 15.09 -29.43 -34.28
CA ILE A 9 14.65 -28.03 -34.23
C ILE A 9 13.34 -27.90 -33.45
N LEU A 10 12.41 -28.85 -33.57
CA LEU A 10 11.15 -28.85 -32.78
C LEU A 10 11.42 -29.12 -31.31
N PHE A 11 12.38 -29.99 -30.97
CA PHE A 11 12.77 -30.26 -29.58
C PHE A 11 13.49 -29.07 -28.96
N PHE A 12 14.31 -28.34 -29.72
CA PHE A 12 15.00 -27.14 -29.25
C PHE A 12 14.02 -25.96 -29.02
N LEU A 13 12.99 -25.81 -29.86
CA LEU A 13 11.93 -24.82 -29.68
C LEU A 13 11.05 -25.13 -28.44
N LEU A 14 10.75 -26.40 -28.16
CA LEU A 14 9.98 -26.78 -26.95
C LEU A 14 10.78 -26.57 -25.67
N VAL A 15 12.09 -26.80 -25.68
CA VAL A 15 12.96 -26.56 -24.52
C VAL A 15 13.12 -25.05 -24.23
N VAL A 16 13.21 -24.21 -25.28
CA VAL A 16 13.29 -22.75 -25.11
C VAL A 16 11.99 -22.18 -24.53
N PHE A 17 10.82 -22.71 -24.88
CA PHE A 17 9.54 -22.27 -24.30
C PHE A 17 9.37 -22.71 -22.84
N HIS A 18 9.93 -23.83 -22.40
CA HIS A 18 9.87 -24.26 -20.99
C HIS A 18 10.82 -23.45 -20.11
N VAL A 19 12.03 -23.13 -20.58
CA VAL A 19 12.99 -22.31 -19.82
C VAL A 19 12.46 -20.88 -19.57
N GLN A 20 11.73 -20.31 -20.53
CA GLN A 20 11.16 -18.96 -20.33
C GLN A 20 9.97 -18.90 -19.35
N ALA A 21 9.18 -19.97 -19.22
CA ALA A 21 8.10 -20.01 -18.23
C ALA A 21 8.62 -20.13 -16.77
N ASP A 22 9.76 -20.78 -16.60
CA ASP A 22 10.40 -21.00 -15.31
C ASP A 22 11.00 -19.70 -14.74
N ASP A 23 11.58 -18.82 -15.56
CA ASP A 23 12.23 -17.58 -15.11
C ASP A 23 11.26 -16.60 -14.43
N LEU A 24 10.02 -16.44 -14.94
CA LEU A 24 9.02 -15.57 -14.35
C LEU A 24 8.48 -16.17 -13.04
N ASP A 25 8.21 -17.46 -13.04
CA ASP A 25 7.71 -18.18 -11.86
C ASP A 25 8.77 -18.19 -10.75
N ASP A 26 10.03 -18.40 -11.09
CA ASP A 26 11.17 -18.38 -10.17
C ASP A 26 11.40 -16.96 -9.61
N PHE A 27 11.31 -15.94 -10.44
CA PHE A 27 11.40 -14.55 -9.97
C PHE A 27 10.30 -14.24 -8.94
N ILE A 28 9.03 -14.58 -9.25
CA ILE A 28 7.91 -14.33 -8.33
C ILE A 28 8.11 -15.09 -7.02
N ARG A 29 8.49 -16.37 -7.07
CA ARG A 29 8.76 -17.18 -5.86
C ARG A 29 9.89 -16.61 -5.02
N SER A 30 10.97 -16.15 -5.67
CA SER A 30 12.09 -15.50 -5.00
C SER A 30 11.65 -14.20 -4.30
N GLN A 31 10.85 -13.36 -4.95
CA GLN A 31 10.33 -12.14 -4.35
C GLN A 31 9.43 -12.44 -3.13
N MET A 32 8.53 -13.43 -3.26
CA MET A 32 7.70 -13.87 -2.14
C MET A 32 8.52 -14.39 -0.96
N GLN A 33 9.54 -15.21 -1.23
CA GLN A 33 10.42 -15.75 -0.19
C GLN A 33 11.19 -14.66 0.54
N LYS A 34 11.82 -13.74 -0.20
CA LYS A 34 12.56 -12.59 0.35
C LYS A 34 11.70 -11.75 1.29
N ARG A 35 10.40 -11.65 1.01
CA ARG A 35 9.44 -10.82 1.78
C ARG A 35 8.55 -11.64 2.71
N GLY A 36 8.72 -12.95 2.80
CA GLY A 36 7.89 -13.83 3.63
C GLY A 36 6.40 -13.81 3.24
N ILE A 37 6.05 -13.50 1.98
CA ILE A 37 4.65 -13.44 1.53
C ILE A 37 4.06 -14.85 1.47
N PRO A 38 2.99 -15.15 2.25
CA PRO A 38 2.45 -16.50 2.31
C PRO A 38 1.78 -16.94 1.02
N GLY A 39 1.04 -16.05 0.37
CA GLY A 39 0.29 -16.37 -0.84
C GLY A 39 0.15 -15.18 -1.78
N LEU A 40 0.20 -15.48 -3.07
CA LEU A 40 0.04 -14.51 -4.16
C LEU A 40 -0.82 -15.13 -5.26
N SER A 41 -1.68 -14.33 -5.86
CA SER A 41 -2.36 -14.66 -7.11
C SER A 41 -2.20 -13.51 -8.10
N LEU A 42 -2.04 -13.82 -9.39
CA LEU A 42 -1.90 -12.80 -10.43
C LEU A 42 -2.65 -13.15 -11.72
N ALA A 43 -2.94 -12.12 -12.51
CA ALA A 43 -3.41 -12.25 -13.89
C ALA A 43 -2.64 -11.28 -14.79
N ILE A 44 -2.15 -11.78 -15.92
CA ILE A 44 -1.44 -11.01 -16.95
C ILE A 44 -2.39 -10.84 -18.14
N ILE A 45 -2.54 -9.61 -18.58
CA ILE A 45 -3.35 -9.24 -19.76
C ILE A 45 -2.38 -8.99 -20.92
N GLN A 46 -2.65 -9.65 -22.04
CA GLN A 46 -1.94 -9.42 -23.31
C GLN A 46 -2.98 -9.43 -24.44
N ASP A 47 -2.87 -8.48 -25.36
CA ASP A 47 -3.77 -8.33 -26.53
C ASP A 47 -5.27 -8.27 -26.14
N GLY A 48 -5.57 -7.64 -25.00
CA GLY A 48 -6.92 -7.50 -24.48
C GLY A 48 -7.56 -8.81 -23.98
N LYS A 49 -6.74 -9.80 -23.63
CA LYS A 49 -7.17 -11.09 -23.07
C LYS A 49 -6.29 -11.46 -21.87
N ILE A 50 -6.82 -12.29 -20.98
CA ILE A 50 -6.02 -12.90 -19.92
C ILE A 50 -5.08 -13.92 -20.57
N LEU A 51 -3.78 -13.63 -20.61
CA LEU A 51 -2.75 -14.51 -21.13
C LEU A 51 -2.38 -15.59 -20.11
N LYS A 52 -2.16 -15.20 -18.87
CA LYS A 52 -1.77 -16.10 -17.76
C LYS A 52 -2.55 -15.72 -16.50
N ALA A 53 -3.11 -16.71 -15.83
CA ALA A 53 -3.62 -16.60 -14.46
C ALA A 53 -2.91 -17.65 -13.63
N GLN A 54 -2.19 -17.22 -12.59
CA GLN A 54 -1.33 -18.08 -11.80
C GLN A 54 -1.40 -17.72 -10.33
N SER A 55 -1.16 -18.72 -9.47
CA SER A 55 -1.15 -18.54 -8.03
C SER A 55 0.04 -19.24 -7.41
N TYR A 56 0.54 -18.70 -6.30
CA TYR A 56 1.73 -19.18 -5.60
C TYR A 56 1.48 -19.18 -4.11
N GLY A 57 2.16 -20.10 -3.40
CA GLY A 57 2.09 -20.18 -1.95
C GLY A 57 0.74 -20.66 -1.43
N PHE A 58 0.36 -20.19 -0.25
CA PHE A 58 -0.71 -20.78 0.56
C PHE A 58 -1.68 -19.71 1.06
N ILE A 59 -2.90 -20.12 1.41
CA ILE A 59 -3.93 -19.22 1.94
C ILE A 59 -3.57 -18.66 3.32
N ASP A 60 -2.65 -19.33 4.03
CA ASP A 60 -2.11 -18.91 5.32
C ASP A 60 -0.63 -19.32 5.44
N LYS A 61 0.06 -18.83 6.47
CA LYS A 61 1.47 -19.15 6.74
C LYS A 61 1.72 -20.59 7.16
N ASP A 62 0.69 -21.36 7.53
CA ASP A 62 0.84 -22.77 7.95
C ASP A 62 1.11 -23.69 6.75
N GLY A 63 0.96 -23.20 5.53
CA GLY A 63 1.39 -23.87 4.31
C GLY A 63 0.60 -25.12 3.94
N LYS A 64 -0.63 -25.27 4.44
CA LYS A 64 -1.44 -26.48 4.24
C LYS A 64 -2.35 -26.42 3.02
N VAL A 65 -2.93 -25.25 2.75
CA VAL A 65 -3.92 -25.08 1.67
C VAL A 65 -3.34 -24.11 0.63
N PRO A 66 -3.11 -24.56 -0.61
CA PRO A 66 -2.53 -23.69 -1.63
C PRO A 66 -3.50 -22.58 -2.05
N VAL A 67 -2.96 -21.43 -2.42
CA VAL A 67 -3.69 -20.40 -3.15
C VAL A 67 -4.01 -20.93 -4.55
N THR A 68 -5.22 -20.67 -5.01
CA THR A 68 -5.68 -20.98 -6.37
C THR A 68 -6.12 -19.69 -7.09
N THR A 69 -6.29 -19.76 -8.39
CA THR A 69 -6.82 -18.63 -9.19
C THR A 69 -8.26 -18.24 -8.85
N ASN A 70 -8.95 -19.06 -8.05
CA ASN A 70 -10.29 -18.79 -7.51
C ASN A 70 -10.27 -18.36 -6.03
N THR A 71 -9.10 -18.32 -5.40
CA THR A 71 -8.98 -17.83 -4.02
C THR A 71 -9.33 -16.35 -3.98
N LEU A 72 -10.21 -15.98 -3.04
CA LEU A 72 -10.66 -14.61 -2.86
C LEU A 72 -9.70 -13.85 -1.95
N PHE A 73 -9.39 -12.61 -2.35
CA PHE A 73 -8.64 -11.63 -1.57
C PHE A 73 -9.45 -10.37 -1.40
N GLN A 74 -9.19 -9.60 -0.36
CA GLN A 74 -9.70 -8.23 -0.27
C GLN A 74 -8.91 -7.33 -1.23
N ALA A 75 -9.64 -6.51 -1.98
CA ALA A 75 -9.06 -5.64 -3.00
C ALA A 75 -8.63 -4.27 -2.45
N GLY A 76 -8.96 -3.99 -1.18
CA GLY A 76 -8.74 -2.68 -0.61
C GLY A 76 -9.24 -1.56 -1.50
N SER A 77 -8.46 -0.53 -1.68
CA SER A 77 -8.85 0.65 -2.48
C SER A 77 -9.06 0.40 -3.97
N VAL A 78 -8.67 -0.75 -4.54
CA VAL A 78 -9.09 -1.13 -5.92
C VAL A 78 -10.61 -1.24 -6.02
N SER A 79 -11.30 -1.47 -4.89
CA SER A 79 -12.76 -1.39 -4.77
C SER A 79 -13.34 -0.09 -5.34
N LYS A 80 -12.62 1.02 -5.17
CA LYS A 80 -13.04 2.34 -5.65
C LYS A 80 -13.19 2.39 -7.17
N SER A 81 -12.25 1.81 -7.89
CA SER A 81 -12.28 1.79 -9.36
C SER A 81 -13.48 1.02 -9.90
N VAL A 82 -13.77 -0.13 -9.29
CA VAL A 82 -14.93 -0.95 -9.68
C VAL A 82 -16.24 -0.27 -9.28
N ALA A 83 -16.31 0.34 -8.09
CA ALA A 83 -17.47 1.09 -7.62
C ALA A 83 -17.72 2.36 -8.47
N ALA A 84 -16.67 3.06 -8.89
CA ALA A 84 -16.74 4.20 -9.79
C ALA A 84 -17.41 3.84 -11.13
N MET A 85 -17.13 2.67 -11.69
CA MET A 85 -17.81 2.19 -12.90
C MET A 85 -19.33 2.09 -12.67
N GLY A 86 -19.77 1.63 -11.49
CA GLY A 86 -21.20 1.60 -11.13
C GLY A 86 -21.82 3.00 -11.02
N ALA A 87 -21.10 3.97 -10.46
CA ALA A 87 -21.57 5.36 -10.40
C ALA A 87 -21.63 6.00 -11.80
N LEU A 88 -20.63 5.75 -12.65
CA LEU A 88 -20.58 6.23 -14.03
C LEU A 88 -21.68 5.57 -14.89
N TYR A 89 -22.00 4.29 -14.65
CA TYR A 89 -23.17 3.63 -15.24
C TYR A 89 -24.47 4.40 -14.93
N LEU A 90 -24.65 4.83 -13.67
CA LEU A 90 -25.82 5.64 -13.28
C LEU A 90 -25.82 7.02 -13.97
N VAL A 91 -24.67 7.60 -14.25
CA VAL A 91 -24.57 8.85 -15.02
C VAL A 91 -25.04 8.64 -16.47
N GLU A 92 -24.59 7.58 -17.13
CA GLU A 92 -25.01 7.27 -18.51
C GLU A 92 -26.49 6.96 -18.63
N HIS A 93 -27.11 6.45 -17.54
CA HIS A 93 -28.54 6.18 -17.48
C HIS A 93 -29.35 7.37 -16.91
N ASN A 94 -28.77 8.57 -16.86
CA ASN A 94 -29.42 9.81 -16.40
C ASN A 94 -30.01 9.74 -14.97
N LYS A 95 -29.47 8.88 -14.12
CA LYS A 95 -29.84 8.77 -12.71
C LYS A 95 -29.00 9.71 -11.83
N LEU A 96 -27.75 9.95 -12.22
CA LEU A 96 -26.82 10.88 -11.58
C LEU A 96 -26.26 11.87 -12.63
N LEU A 97 -25.75 12.98 -12.16
CA LEU A 97 -24.98 13.93 -12.96
C LEU A 97 -23.60 14.12 -12.30
N LEU A 98 -22.55 14.20 -13.13
CA LEU A 98 -21.19 14.33 -12.63
C LEU A 98 -20.98 15.64 -11.84
N ASP A 99 -21.58 16.72 -12.26
CA ASP A 99 -21.31 18.08 -11.77
C ASP A 99 -22.44 18.65 -10.91
N GLU A 100 -23.49 17.86 -10.61
CA GLU A 100 -24.57 18.24 -9.71
C GLU A 100 -24.11 18.16 -8.25
N ASN A 101 -24.60 19.04 -7.39
CA ASN A 101 -24.45 18.92 -5.95
C ASN A 101 -25.06 17.60 -5.47
N VAL A 102 -24.25 16.71 -4.90
CA VAL A 102 -24.69 15.37 -4.46
C VAL A 102 -25.85 15.43 -3.46
N ASN A 103 -25.96 16.53 -2.71
CA ASN A 103 -27.04 16.74 -1.76
C ASN A 103 -28.44 16.86 -2.40
N VAL A 104 -28.53 17.10 -3.71
CA VAL A 104 -29.82 17.07 -4.43
C VAL A 104 -30.38 15.67 -4.46
N LYS A 105 -29.52 14.66 -4.63
CA LYS A 105 -29.92 13.24 -4.79
C LYS A 105 -29.78 12.42 -3.51
N LEU A 106 -28.88 12.76 -2.60
CA LEU A 106 -28.77 12.14 -1.27
C LEU A 106 -30.08 12.32 -0.51
N LYS A 107 -30.57 11.28 0.17
CA LYS A 107 -31.83 11.26 0.95
C LYS A 107 -31.58 10.88 2.40
N SER A 108 -30.87 9.78 2.63
CA SER A 108 -30.67 9.20 3.97
C SER A 108 -29.64 9.96 4.78
N TRP A 109 -28.78 10.73 4.11
CA TRP A 109 -27.74 11.56 4.71
C TRP A 109 -27.43 12.73 3.79
N LYS A 110 -26.85 13.79 4.33
CA LYS A 110 -26.41 14.97 3.56
C LYS A 110 -24.99 15.32 3.93
N VAL A 111 -24.20 15.74 2.96
CA VAL A 111 -22.91 16.40 3.23
C VAL A 111 -23.23 17.70 3.99
N PRO A 112 -22.76 17.86 5.23
CA PRO A 112 -23.03 19.08 6.00
C PRO A 112 -22.42 20.30 5.33
N ASP A 113 -23.18 21.38 5.25
CA ASP A 113 -22.68 22.67 4.76
C ASP A 113 -21.78 23.32 5.83
N ASN A 114 -20.72 24.00 5.36
CA ASN A 114 -19.82 24.80 6.18
C ASN A 114 -19.19 25.91 5.32
N GLU A 115 -18.22 26.66 5.87
CA GLU A 115 -17.55 27.76 5.21
C GLU A 115 -16.89 27.38 3.88
N PHE A 116 -16.48 26.12 3.69
CA PHE A 116 -15.83 25.64 2.47
C PHE A 116 -16.85 25.29 1.37
N THR A 117 -18.11 25.08 1.73
CA THR A 117 -19.17 24.66 0.79
C THR A 117 -20.12 25.77 0.38
N ASN A 118 -19.85 27.05 0.73
CA ASN A 118 -20.72 28.17 0.39
C ASN A 118 -20.89 28.33 -1.13
N ASP A 119 -19.78 28.49 -1.85
CA ASP A 119 -19.78 28.73 -3.29
C ASP A 119 -19.60 27.47 -4.14
N LYS A 120 -18.90 26.46 -3.61
CA LYS A 120 -18.60 25.21 -4.30
C LYS A 120 -19.16 24.04 -3.52
N LYS A 121 -20.00 23.25 -4.17
CA LYS A 121 -20.62 22.07 -3.57
C LYS A 121 -19.86 20.80 -3.94
N VAL A 122 -20.07 19.76 -3.13
CA VAL A 122 -19.54 18.42 -3.41
C VAL A 122 -20.29 17.84 -4.60
N THR A 123 -19.54 17.37 -5.61
CA THR A 123 -20.06 16.76 -6.83
C THR A 123 -19.55 15.33 -6.97
N LEU A 124 -20.24 14.52 -7.79
CA LEU A 124 -19.79 13.15 -8.07
C LEU A 124 -18.41 13.15 -8.77
N ARG A 125 -18.19 14.05 -9.73
CA ARG A 125 -16.88 14.23 -10.37
C ARG A 125 -15.79 14.49 -9.34
N GLY A 126 -16.04 15.40 -8.42
CA GLY A 126 -15.08 15.72 -7.36
C GLY A 126 -14.82 14.56 -6.41
N ILE A 127 -15.83 13.74 -6.10
CA ILE A 127 -15.66 12.51 -5.30
C ILE A 127 -14.76 11.52 -6.04
N LEU A 128 -15.09 11.22 -7.30
CA LEU A 128 -14.36 10.26 -8.12
C LEU A 128 -12.91 10.66 -8.38
N SER A 129 -12.59 11.95 -8.37
CA SER A 129 -11.25 12.50 -8.59
C SER A 129 -10.58 13.06 -7.34
N HIS A 130 -11.09 12.78 -6.15
CA HIS A 130 -10.50 13.19 -4.88
C HIS A 130 -10.26 14.71 -4.72
N THR A 131 -11.18 15.53 -5.25
CA THR A 131 -11.06 17.00 -5.24
C THR A 131 -12.09 17.72 -4.38
N THR A 132 -12.92 16.99 -3.62
CA THR A 132 -14.03 17.55 -2.84
C THR A 132 -13.65 18.15 -1.50
N GLY A 133 -12.46 17.87 -0.97
CA GLY A 133 -12.12 18.23 0.41
C GLY A 133 -12.77 17.34 1.48
N LEU A 134 -13.43 16.25 1.09
CA LEU A 134 -13.97 15.30 2.07
C LEU A 134 -12.85 14.62 2.85
N THR A 135 -13.03 14.52 4.17
CA THR A 135 -12.10 13.91 5.11
C THR A 135 -12.12 12.38 5.04
N VAL A 136 -11.38 11.74 5.92
CA VAL A 136 -11.19 10.28 6.08
C VAL A 136 -10.49 9.68 4.85
N HIS A 137 -9.17 9.51 5.00
CA HIS A 137 -8.31 8.95 3.94
C HIS A 137 -8.64 7.47 3.65
N GLY A 138 -8.72 6.65 4.71
CA GLY A 138 -8.95 5.21 4.64
C GLY A 138 -9.66 4.69 5.90
N PHE A 139 -9.87 3.40 5.93
CA PHE A 139 -10.61 2.73 6.99
C PHE A 139 -9.81 1.54 7.52
N PRO A 140 -9.73 1.34 8.85
CA PRO A 140 -9.07 0.16 9.42
C PRO A 140 -9.94 -1.10 9.32
N GLY A 141 -11.20 -0.97 8.89
CA GLY A 141 -12.16 -2.06 8.93
C GLY A 141 -12.55 -2.48 10.35
N TYR A 142 -13.32 -3.55 10.44
CA TYR A 142 -13.86 -4.05 11.71
C TYR A 142 -13.53 -5.55 11.83
N ALA A 143 -12.96 -5.95 12.97
CA ALA A 143 -12.66 -7.34 13.23
C ALA A 143 -13.91 -8.22 13.11
N VAL A 144 -13.75 -9.48 12.69
CA VAL A 144 -14.85 -10.44 12.64
C VAL A 144 -15.46 -10.61 14.04
N GLY A 145 -16.78 -10.44 14.13
CA GLY A 145 -17.52 -10.47 15.41
C GLY A 145 -17.68 -9.12 16.08
N ALA A 146 -17.01 -8.06 15.61
CA ALA A 146 -17.26 -6.71 16.09
C ALA A 146 -18.63 -6.20 15.66
N LYS A 147 -19.14 -5.20 16.38
CA LYS A 147 -20.38 -4.51 16.01
C LYS A 147 -20.12 -3.62 14.78
N ILE A 148 -20.80 -3.92 13.69
CA ILE A 148 -20.65 -3.21 12.42
C ILE A 148 -21.57 -1.98 12.37
N PRO A 149 -21.05 -0.76 12.09
CA PRO A 149 -21.86 0.43 11.91
C PRO A 149 -22.65 0.42 10.59
N SER A 150 -23.73 1.17 10.56
CA SER A 150 -24.37 1.56 9.30
C SER A 150 -23.51 2.60 8.56
N VAL A 151 -23.71 2.74 7.25
CA VAL A 151 -23.02 3.74 6.42
C VAL A 151 -23.22 5.16 6.98
N VAL A 152 -24.43 5.49 7.45
CA VAL A 152 -24.74 6.80 8.06
C VAL A 152 -23.91 7.02 9.33
N GLN A 153 -23.80 6.00 10.20
CA GLN A 153 -22.95 6.11 11.39
C GLN A 153 -21.47 6.34 11.04
N ILE A 154 -20.96 5.73 9.98
CA ILE A 154 -19.60 5.98 9.47
C ILE A 154 -19.47 7.43 8.99
N LEU A 155 -20.43 7.91 8.19
CA LEU A 155 -20.41 9.28 7.67
C LEU A 155 -20.51 10.33 8.78
N ASP A 156 -21.21 10.02 9.87
CA ASP A 156 -21.32 10.90 11.03
C ASP A 156 -20.23 10.69 12.08
N GLY A 157 -19.38 9.66 11.94
CA GLY A 157 -18.36 9.31 12.93
C GLY A 157 -18.95 8.91 14.28
N THR A 158 -20.18 8.34 14.29
CA THR A 158 -20.88 7.93 15.51
C THR A 158 -20.70 6.46 15.82
N ALA A 159 -20.54 6.13 17.11
CA ALA A 159 -20.32 4.75 17.53
C ALA A 159 -21.36 3.77 16.95
N PRO A 160 -20.96 2.60 16.48
CA PRO A 160 -19.65 1.96 16.64
C PRO A 160 -18.63 2.27 15.52
N ALA A 161 -18.81 3.34 14.74
CA ALA A 161 -17.82 3.76 13.75
C ALA A 161 -16.46 4.03 14.42
N ASN A 162 -15.38 3.58 13.77
CA ASN A 162 -14.01 3.68 14.26
C ASN A 162 -13.17 4.72 13.50
N THR A 163 -13.84 5.62 12.77
CA THR A 163 -13.23 6.75 12.07
C THR A 163 -13.95 8.05 12.43
N PRO A 164 -13.28 9.21 12.31
CA PRO A 164 -13.92 10.50 12.50
C PRO A 164 -15.02 10.76 11.46
N PRO A 165 -15.90 11.76 11.69
CA PRO A 165 -16.94 12.11 10.74
C PRO A 165 -16.37 12.57 9.40
N VAL A 166 -17.08 12.23 8.32
CA VAL A 166 -16.75 12.69 6.97
C VAL A 166 -17.27 14.12 6.79
N ARG A 167 -16.35 15.06 6.62
CA ARG A 167 -16.66 16.51 6.50
C ARG A 167 -15.82 17.12 5.37
N VAL A 168 -16.27 18.24 4.83
CA VAL A 168 -15.48 19.06 3.88
C VAL A 168 -14.62 20.02 4.70
N ASP A 169 -13.29 20.02 4.47
CA ASP A 169 -12.34 20.87 5.21
C ASP A 169 -11.47 21.77 4.31
N PHE A 170 -11.77 21.81 3.01
CA PHE A 170 -11.30 22.84 2.07
C PHE A 170 -12.27 22.98 0.90
N VAL A 171 -12.20 24.11 0.20
CA VAL A 171 -13.10 24.43 -0.93
C VAL A 171 -13.04 23.35 -2.01
N PRO A 172 -14.17 22.71 -2.37
CA PRO A 172 -14.22 21.70 -3.42
C PRO A 172 -13.62 22.19 -4.75
N GLY A 173 -12.79 21.36 -5.37
CA GLY A 173 -12.08 21.66 -6.63
C GLY A 173 -10.78 22.46 -6.45
N SER A 174 -10.48 23.02 -5.27
CA SER A 174 -9.27 23.86 -5.07
C SER A 174 -7.99 23.02 -5.11
N ARG A 175 -7.98 21.86 -4.52
CA ARG A 175 -6.81 20.95 -4.47
C ARG A 175 -7.24 19.49 -4.50
N TRP A 176 -6.27 18.63 -4.69
CA TRP A 176 -6.42 17.19 -4.62
C TRP A 176 -6.07 16.67 -3.22
N ARG A 177 -6.86 15.76 -2.71
CA ARG A 177 -6.58 14.97 -1.52
C ARG A 177 -7.39 13.69 -1.51
N TYR A 178 -6.72 12.56 -1.45
CA TYR A 178 -7.35 11.24 -1.40
C TYR A 178 -8.36 11.14 -0.25
N SER A 179 -9.56 10.60 -0.55
CA SER A 179 -10.62 10.44 0.43
C SER A 179 -11.42 9.14 0.20
N GLY A 180 -11.26 8.19 1.13
CA GLY A 180 -12.16 7.04 1.26
C GLY A 180 -13.56 7.46 1.71
N GLY A 181 -13.65 8.49 2.58
CA GLY A 181 -14.91 9.07 3.02
C GLY A 181 -15.78 9.56 1.87
N GLY A 182 -15.16 10.15 0.85
CA GLY A 182 -15.87 10.54 -0.38
C GLY A 182 -16.53 9.36 -1.08
N TYR A 183 -15.84 8.23 -1.18
CA TYR A 183 -16.42 7.02 -1.78
C TYR A 183 -17.50 6.38 -0.91
N THR A 184 -17.45 6.56 0.41
CA THR A 184 -18.54 6.17 1.31
C THR A 184 -19.79 7.05 1.09
N VAL A 185 -19.59 8.37 0.84
CA VAL A 185 -20.69 9.27 0.40
C VAL A 185 -21.26 8.81 -0.93
N MET A 186 -20.43 8.46 -1.91
CA MET A 186 -20.89 7.91 -3.21
C MET A 186 -21.68 6.61 -3.03
N GLN A 187 -21.23 5.70 -2.16
CA GLN A 187 -21.98 4.47 -1.84
C GLN A 187 -23.40 4.80 -1.37
N GLN A 188 -23.54 5.73 -0.41
CA GLN A 188 -24.85 6.16 0.07
C GLN A 188 -25.68 6.83 -1.03
N LEU A 189 -25.04 7.68 -1.85
CA LEU A 189 -25.69 8.32 -2.99
C LEU A 189 -26.27 7.30 -3.99
N MET A 190 -25.51 6.25 -4.31
CA MET A 190 -25.95 5.19 -5.20
C MET A 190 -27.16 4.42 -4.61
N VAL A 191 -27.11 4.11 -3.31
CA VAL A 191 -28.24 3.46 -2.59
C VAL A 191 -29.48 4.36 -2.63
N ASP A 192 -29.35 5.64 -2.31
CA ASP A 192 -30.46 6.59 -2.24
C ASP A 192 -31.15 6.82 -3.61
N VAL A 193 -30.37 6.78 -4.70
CA VAL A 193 -30.87 7.00 -6.06
C VAL A 193 -31.53 5.75 -6.64
N THR A 194 -30.97 4.58 -6.34
CA THR A 194 -31.45 3.30 -6.92
C THR A 194 -32.51 2.62 -6.06
N GLY A 195 -32.50 2.86 -4.74
CA GLY A 195 -33.27 2.12 -3.78
C GLY A 195 -32.78 0.67 -3.55
N ALA A 196 -31.72 0.27 -4.22
CA ALA A 196 -31.13 -1.05 -4.10
C ALA A 196 -29.98 -1.04 -3.07
N VAL A 197 -29.77 -2.14 -2.35
CA VAL A 197 -28.57 -2.30 -1.52
C VAL A 197 -27.34 -2.36 -2.41
N PHE A 198 -26.25 -1.71 -1.98
CA PHE A 198 -25.06 -1.50 -2.80
C PHE A 198 -24.48 -2.78 -3.42
N PRO A 199 -24.30 -3.91 -2.69
CA PRO A 199 -23.78 -5.15 -3.27
C PRO A 199 -24.63 -5.70 -4.42
N GLU A 200 -25.95 -5.66 -4.31
CA GLU A 200 -26.86 -6.18 -5.33
C GLU A 200 -26.87 -5.30 -6.60
N PHE A 201 -26.81 -3.98 -6.42
CA PHE A 201 -26.64 -3.06 -7.53
C PHE A 201 -25.33 -3.35 -8.29
N MET A 202 -24.21 -3.44 -7.57
CA MET A 202 -22.91 -3.71 -8.17
C MET A 202 -22.86 -5.07 -8.86
N LYS A 203 -23.44 -6.10 -8.24
CA LYS A 203 -23.54 -7.43 -8.82
C LYS A 203 -24.29 -7.40 -10.17
N SER A 204 -25.44 -6.75 -10.20
CA SER A 204 -26.33 -6.78 -11.37
C SER A 204 -25.82 -5.92 -12.54
N HIS A 205 -25.21 -4.75 -12.25
CA HIS A 205 -24.89 -3.75 -13.26
C HIS A 205 -23.40 -3.66 -13.61
N VAL A 206 -22.53 -4.24 -12.77
CA VAL A 206 -21.07 -4.20 -12.99
C VAL A 206 -20.47 -5.61 -12.99
N LEU A 207 -20.53 -6.35 -11.87
CA LEU A 207 -19.78 -7.58 -11.73
C LEU A 207 -20.27 -8.68 -12.70
N SER A 208 -21.58 -8.92 -12.77
CA SER A 208 -22.14 -9.95 -13.66
C SER A 208 -21.96 -9.62 -15.15
N PRO A 209 -22.23 -8.38 -15.64
CA PRO A 209 -21.95 -8.02 -17.02
C PRO A 209 -20.48 -8.16 -17.42
N LEU A 210 -19.54 -7.93 -16.49
CA LEU A 210 -18.11 -8.10 -16.71
C LEU A 210 -17.66 -9.58 -16.60
N GLY A 211 -18.53 -10.49 -16.19
CA GLY A 211 -18.17 -11.87 -15.92
C GLY A 211 -17.28 -12.05 -14.68
N MET A 212 -17.31 -11.13 -13.73
CA MET A 212 -16.57 -11.17 -12.45
C MET A 212 -17.31 -12.11 -11.47
N LYS A 213 -17.30 -13.40 -11.76
CA LYS A 213 -18.10 -14.42 -11.05
C LYS A 213 -17.62 -14.72 -9.64
N ASN A 214 -16.33 -14.46 -9.38
CA ASN A 214 -15.69 -14.65 -8.08
C ASN A 214 -15.51 -13.31 -7.34
N SER A 215 -16.48 -12.39 -7.49
CA SER A 215 -16.40 -11.06 -6.89
C SER A 215 -17.69 -10.68 -6.20
N THR A 216 -17.56 -10.00 -5.06
CA THR A 216 -18.72 -9.51 -4.30
C THR A 216 -18.34 -8.31 -3.41
N TYR A 217 -19.31 -7.41 -3.22
CA TYR A 217 -19.26 -6.36 -2.22
C TYR A 217 -20.02 -6.71 -0.94
N GLN A 218 -20.54 -7.94 -0.81
CA GLN A 218 -21.26 -8.33 0.39
C GLN A 218 -20.37 -8.30 1.63
N GLN A 219 -20.79 -7.55 2.63
CA GLN A 219 -20.13 -7.40 3.93
C GLN A 219 -21.16 -7.54 5.05
N PRO A 220 -21.00 -8.46 6.00
CA PRO A 220 -19.97 -9.52 6.06
C PRO A 220 -20.04 -10.47 4.86
N LEU A 221 -18.88 -11.11 4.57
CA LEU A 221 -18.79 -12.07 3.48
C LEU A 221 -19.66 -13.30 3.77
N PRO A 222 -20.47 -13.79 2.81
CA PRO A 222 -21.27 -15.01 2.97
C PRO A 222 -20.43 -16.24 3.30
N THR A 223 -20.93 -17.09 4.18
CA THR A 223 -20.21 -18.27 4.70
C THR A 223 -19.67 -19.18 3.59
N GLU A 224 -20.40 -19.34 2.49
CA GLU A 224 -19.95 -20.18 1.37
C GLU A 224 -18.74 -19.59 0.66
N LEU A 225 -18.67 -18.26 0.51
CA LEU A 225 -17.54 -17.57 -0.07
C LEU A 225 -16.36 -17.51 0.91
N ALA A 226 -16.61 -17.45 2.22
CA ALA A 226 -15.58 -17.43 3.26
C ALA A 226 -14.66 -18.68 3.21
N LYS A 227 -15.13 -19.78 2.66
CA LYS A 227 -14.33 -21.01 2.46
C LYS A 227 -13.30 -20.88 1.34
N LEU A 228 -13.48 -19.92 0.46
CA LEU A 228 -12.61 -19.67 -0.71
C LEU A 228 -11.59 -18.57 -0.47
N THR A 229 -11.59 -17.94 0.72
CA THR A 229 -10.73 -16.79 1.00
C THR A 229 -9.34 -17.19 1.47
N ALA A 230 -8.38 -16.35 1.16
CA ALA A 230 -7.11 -16.31 1.86
C ALA A 230 -7.28 -15.76 3.30
N THR A 231 -6.32 -16.00 4.16
CA THR A 231 -6.18 -15.39 5.48
C THR A 231 -5.22 -14.22 5.40
N GLY A 232 -5.58 -13.07 5.95
CA GLY A 232 -4.74 -11.88 5.96
C GLY A 232 -3.58 -11.99 6.94
N HIS A 233 -2.45 -11.37 6.59
CA HIS A 233 -1.26 -11.25 7.44
C HIS A 233 -0.80 -9.81 7.47
N TYR A 234 -0.44 -9.30 8.64
CA TYR A 234 0.22 -8.00 8.77
C TYR A 234 1.61 -7.99 8.13
N ASN A 235 2.26 -6.84 8.05
CA ASN A 235 3.61 -6.71 7.49
C ASN A 235 4.66 -7.60 8.18
N ASN A 236 4.52 -7.85 9.48
CA ASN A 236 5.34 -8.79 10.27
C ASN A 236 4.91 -10.27 10.16
N ARG A 237 4.00 -10.57 9.25
CA ARG A 237 3.43 -11.92 8.99
C ARG A 237 2.64 -12.51 10.15
N ARG A 238 2.24 -11.69 11.12
CA ARG A 238 1.23 -12.06 12.11
C ARG A 238 -0.15 -12.18 11.43
N LEU A 239 -0.92 -13.16 11.82
CA LEU A 239 -2.27 -13.37 11.29
C LEU A 239 -3.20 -12.24 11.73
N VAL A 240 -4.03 -11.76 10.81
CA VAL A 240 -5.16 -10.89 11.14
C VAL A 240 -6.17 -11.70 11.96
N GLU A 241 -6.58 -11.13 13.10
CA GLU A 241 -7.56 -11.76 13.98
C GLU A 241 -8.89 -11.99 13.24
N GLY A 242 -9.43 -13.19 13.32
CA GLY A 242 -10.63 -13.59 12.58
C GLY A 242 -10.39 -13.78 11.08
N ARG A 243 -9.14 -13.80 10.62
CA ARG A 243 -8.66 -14.00 9.24
C ARG A 243 -8.72 -12.75 8.35
N TRP A 244 -9.59 -11.79 8.57
CA TRP A 244 -9.75 -10.54 7.81
C TRP A 244 -10.61 -9.54 8.59
N HIS A 245 -10.64 -8.29 8.12
CA HIS A 245 -11.59 -7.30 8.61
C HIS A 245 -12.80 -7.16 7.68
N ILE A 246 -13.89 -6.65 8.23
CA ILE A 246 -15.14 -6.34 7.53
C ILE A 246 -15.13 -4.85 7.19
N TYR A 247 -15.49 -4.50 5.96
CA TYR A 247 -15.51 -3.11 5.46
C TYR A 247 -16.92 -2.73 5.00
N PRO A 248 -17.78 -2.20 5.88
CA PRO A 248 -19.09 -1.68 5.48
C PRO A 248 -18.98 -0.45 4.55
N GLU A 249 -17.80 0.17 4.46
CA GLU A 249 -17.38 1.15 3.47
C GLU A 249 -17.07 0.47 2.12
N MET A 250 -18.06 -0.24 1.60
CA MET A 250 -17.89 -1.19 0.50
C MET A 250 -17.32 -0.55 -0.75
N ALA A 251 -17.83 0.64 -1.16
CA ALA A 251 -17.32 1.34 -2.33
C ALA A 251 -15.86 1.79 -2.18
N ALA A 252 -15.41 2.05 -0.94
CA ALA A 252 -14.06 2.49 -0.64
C ALA A 252 -13.06 1.33 -0.52
N ALA A 253 -13.48 0.16 0.05
CA ALA A 253 -12.56 -0.90 0.45
C ALA A 253 -13.17 -2.33 0.46
N GLY A 254 -14.47 -2.52 0.25
CA GLY A 254 -15.16 -3.77 0.60
C GLY A 254 -15.24 -4.85 -0.49
N LEU A 255 -14.52 -4.73 -1.61
CA LEU A 255 -14.57 -5.72 -2.69
C LEU A 255 -13.73 -6.96 -2.35
N TRP A 256 -14.37 -8.12 -2.31
CA TRP A 256 -13.75 -9.42 -2.40
C TRP A 256 -13.68 -9.86 -3.86
N THR A 257 -12.51 -10.31 -4.34
CA THR A 257 -12.32 -10.61 -5.76
C THR A 257 -11.11 -11.53 -6.01
N THR A 258 -10.84 -11.79 -7.28
CA THR A 258 -9.66 -12.49 -7.77
C THR A 258 -8.93 -11.63 -8.81
N PRO A 259 -7.61 -11.83 -9.05
CA PRO A 259 -6.91 -11.14 -10.12
C PRO A 259 -7.53 -11.32 -11.50
N SER A 260 -8.06 -12.51 -11.79
CA SER A 260 -8.74 -12.79 -13.07
C SER A 260 -10.00 -11.95 -13.26
N ASP A 261 -10.76 -11.70 -12.20
CA ASP A 261 -11.96 -10.86 -12.27
C ASP A 261 -11.59 -9.38 -12.43
N LEU A 262 -10.58 -8.89 -11.71
CA LEU A 262 -10.06 -7.53 -11.91
C LEU A 262 -9.42 -7.35 -13.30
N ALA A 263 -8.81 -8.39 -13.86
CA ALA A 263 -8.33 -8.36 -15.25
C ALA A 263 -9.49 -8.19 -16.25
N ARG A 264 -10.66 -8.83 -16.01
CA ARG A 264 -11.86 -8.62 -16.84
C ARG A 264 -12.37 -7.18 -16.74
N PHE A 265 -12.34 -6.58 -15.54
CA PHE A 265 -12.64 -5.17 -15.35
C PHE A 265 -11.71 -4.27 -16.19
N ALA A 266 -10.39 -4.49 -16.13
CA ALA A 266 -9.42 -3.73 -16.91
C ALA A 266 -9.62 -3.91 -18.43
N ILE A 267 -9.84 -5.15 -18.89
CA ILE A 267 -10.12 -5.47 -20.30
C ILE A 267 -11.40 -4.77 -20.78
N SER A 268 -12.43 -4.68 -19.94
CA SER A 268 -13.66 -3.96 -20.28
C SER A 268 -13.40 -2.46 -20.53
N ILE A 269 -12.55 -1.81 -19.72
CA ILE A 269 -12.14 -0.42 -19.93
C ILE A 269 -11.37 -0.28 -21.25
N GLN A 270 -10.40 -1.17 -21.52
CA GLN A 270 -9.63 -1.18 -22.77
C GLN A 270 -10.54 -1.35 -24.00
N ASN A 271 -11.50 -2.28 -23.93
CA ASN A 271 -12.45 -2.53 -25.00
C ASN A 271 -13.40 -1.34 -25.22
N ALA A 272 -13.93 -0.75 -24.16
CA ALA A 272 -14.77 0.45 -24.25
C ALA A 272 -13.99 1.64 -24.83
N TYR A 273 -12.76 1.87 -24.39
CA TYR A 273 -11.90 2.91 -24.94
C TYR A 273 -11.66 2.74 -26.46
N ALA A 274 -11.45 1.51 -26.89
CA ALA A 274 -11.32 1.14 -28.30
C ALA A 274 -12.65 1.15 -29.10
N GLY A 275 -13.79 1.46 -28.45
CA GLY A 275 -15.11 1.48 -29.09
C GLY A 275 -15.69 0.11 -29.40
N LYS A 276 -15.22 -0.96 -28.74
CA LYS A 276 -15.79 -2.30 -28.88
C LYS A 276 -17.10 -2.42 -28.11
N SER A 277 -18.06 -3.17 -28.64
CA SER A 277 -19.35 -3.42 -28.00
C SER A 277 -19.23 -4.37 -26.79
N GLY A 278 -20.26 -4.38 -25.92
CA GLY A 278 -20.37 -5.28 -24.77
C GLY A 278 -19.68 -4.82 -23.50
N SER A 279 -19.26 -3.57 -23.42
CA SER A 279 -18.71 -2.95 -22.21
C SER A 279 -19.82 -2.35 -21.33
N VAL A 280 -19.57 -2.23 -20.03
CA VAL A 280 -20.52 -1.63 -19.07
C VAL A 280 -20.67 -0.12 -19.32
N LEU A 281 -19.59 0.56 -19.70
CA LEU A 281 -19.56 1.97 -20.04
C LEU A 281 -19.41 2.16 -21.55
N SER A 282 -19.97 3.26 -22.06
CA SER A 282 -19.73 3.70 -23.44
C SER A 282 -18.28 4.14 -23.64
N GLN A 283 -17.84 4.25 -24.89
CA GLN A 283 -16.53 4.82 -25.24
C GLN A 283 -16.40 6.24 -24.72
N SER A 284 -17.44 7.07 -24.83
CA SER A 284 -17.42 8.46 -24.39
C SER A 284 -17.22 8.57 -22.89
N MET A 285 -17.96 7.79 -22.09
CA MET A 285 -17.82 7.77 -20.64
C MET A 285 -16.48 7.20 -20.21
N THR A 286 -15.98 6.17 -20.87
CA THR A 286 -14.66 5.60 -20.59
C THR A 286 -13.54 6.60 -20.85
N ARG A 287 -13.66 7.41 -21.91
CA ARG A 287 -12.70 8.49 -22.16
C ARG A 287 -12.75 9.56 -21.05
N GLN A 288 -13.93 9.91 -20.55
CA GLN A 288 -14.06 10.80 -19.40
C GLN A 288 -13.44 10.17 -18.13
N MET A 289 -13.66 8.87 -17.89
CA MET A 289 -13.06 8.13 -16.77
C MET A 289 -11.54 8.20 -16.81
N LEU A 290 -10.94 8.14 -18.00
CA LEU A 290 -9.49 8.13 -18.22
C LEU A 290 -8.89 9.53 -18.52
N THR A 291 -9.66 10.60 -18.32
CA THR A 291 -9.17 11.98 -18.44
C THR A 291 -8.66 12.46 -17.08
N ASP A 292 -7.45 13.02 -17.06
CA ASP A 292 -6.88 13.65 -15.85
C ASP A 292 -7.76 14.80 -15.37
N GLN A 293 -8.36 14.63 -14.20
CA GLN A 293 -9.16 15.67 -13.55
C GLN A 293 -8.27 16.62 -12.73
N LYS A 294 -7.32 16.05 -12.00
CA LYS A 294 -6.28 16.74 -11.22
C LYS A 294 -5.29 15.70 -10.66
N ASN A 295 -3.99 16.04 -10.65
CA ASN A 295 -2.94 15.23 -10.04
C ASN A 295 -2.86 13.78 -10.59
N ARG A 296 -3.07 13.61 -11.90
CA ARG A 296 -3.08 12.30 -12.56
C ARG A 296 -4.18 11.36 -12.05
N ASP A 297 -5.26 11.92 -11.53
CA ASP A 297 -6.44 11.21 -11.09
C ASP A 297 -7.57 11.37 -12.10
N GLY A 298 -8.06 10.26 -12.64
CA GLY A 298 -9.25 10.20 -13.48
C GLY A 298 -10.52 10.12 -12.65
N LEU A 299 -11.57 9.49 -13.18
CA LEU A 299 -12.80 9.24 -12.43
C LEU A 299 -12.76 7.84 -11.82
N GLY A 300 -12.05 7.70 -10.69
CA GLY A 300 -11.91 6.45 -9.93
C GLY A 300 -10.73 5.58 -10.34
N VAL A 301 -9.78 6.08 -11.11
CA VAL A 301 -8.54 5.40 -11.48
C VAL A 301 -7.39 6.39 -11.47
N PHE A 302 -6.22 5.95 -11.04
CA PHE A 302 -4.98 6.70 -11.22
C PHE A 302 -4.45 6.53 -12.64
N LEU A 303 -3.84 7.59 -13.16
CA LEU A 303 -3.27 7.65 -14.50
C LEU A 303 -1.75 7.76 -14.42
N GLN A 304 -1.04 7.01 -15.23
CA GLN A 304 0.43 6.99 -15.30
C GLN A 304 0.89 7.05 -16.75
N GLY A 305 2.16 7.42 -16.96
CA GLY A 305 2.70 7.56 -18.31
C GLY A 305 2.30 8.88 -18.99
N ASP A 306 2.60 9.03 -20.26
CA ASP A 306 2.23 10.15 -21.11
C ASP A 306 1.10 9.79 -22.09
N SER A 307 0.86 10.62 -23.10
CA SER A 307 -0.20 10.38 -24.10
C SER A 307 0.03 9.13 -24.95
N THR A 308 1.27 8.63 -25.07
CA THR A 308 1.64 7.45 -25.88
C THR A 308 1.78 6.19 -25.05
N THR A 309 1.90 6.33 -23.75
CA THR A 309 2.15 5.25 -22.77
C THR A 309 1.14 5.24 -21.65
N LEU A 310 -0.04 5.85 -21.87
CA LEU A 310 -1.05 6.04 -20.85
C LEU A 310 -1.51 4.69 -20.26
N ARG A 311 -1.39 4.60 -18.96
CA ARG A 311 -1.86 3.47 -18.15
C ARG A 311 -2.84 3.98 -17.10
N PHE A 312 -3.74 3.10 -16.69
CA PHE A 312 -4.66 3.32 -15.60
C PHE A 312 -4.55 2.19 -14.59
N GLY A 313 -4.89 2.47 -13.35
CA GLY A 313 -4.88 1.46 -12.30
C GLY A 313 -5.21 2.00 -10.93
N HIS A 314 -5.02 1.17 -9.93
CA HIS A 314 -5.16 1.53 -8.53
C HIS A 314 -4.43 0.50 -7.65
N ASN A 315 -3.88 0.94 -6.54
CA ASN A 315 -3.38 0.08 -5.48
C ASN A 315 -4.45 -0.08 -4.40
N GLY A 316 -4.42 -1.18 -3.68
CA GLY A 316 -5.34 -1.44 -2.59
C GLY A 316 -4.65 -2.02 -1.38
N ARG A 317 -5.09 -1.59 -0.20
CA ARG A 317 -4.68 -2.17 1.08
C ARG A 317 -5.87 -2.25 2.01
N ASP A 318 -6.09 -3.43 2.54
CA ASP A 318 -6.91 -3.73 3.71
C ASP A 318 -6.05 -4.42 4.76
N GLU A 319 -6.55 -4.58 5.97
CA GLU A 319 -5.81 -5.29 7.02
C GLU A 319 -5.47 -6.72 6.56
N GLY A 320 -4.17 -6.94 6.33
CA GLY A 320 -3.64 -8.24 5.91
C GLY A 320 -3.71 -8.54 4.41
N PHE A 321 -4.10 -7.59 3.56
CA PHE A 321 -4.19 -7.80 2.12
C PHE A 321 -3.69 -6.59 1.35
N ASP A 322 -2.90 -6.83 0.33
CA ASP A 322 -2.52 -5.82 -0.66
C ASP A 322 -2.90 -6.26 -2.07
N ALA A 323 -3.26 -5.28 -2.91
CA ALA A 323 -3.63 -5.47 -4.31
C ALA A 323 -3.03 -4.39 -5.20
N LEU A 324 -2.71 -4.75 -6.43
CA LEU A 324 -2.26 -3.85 -7.48
C LEU A 324 -2.95 -4.19 -8.79
N LEU A 325 -3.50 -3.18 -9.45
CA LEU A 325 -4.00 -3.24 -10.81
C LEU A 325 -3.31 -2.15 -11.61
N THR A 326 -2.70 -2.50 -12.74
CA THR A 326 -2.18 -1.56 -13.73
C THR A 326 -2.42 -2.11 -15.13
N ALA A 327 -2.89 -1.25 -16.05
CA ALA A 327 -3.15 -1.66 -17.43
C ALA A 327 -2.93 -0.49 -18.39
N SER A 328 -2.41 -0.75 -19.59
CA SER A 328 -2.36 0.22 -20.67
C SER A 328 -3.77 0.54 -21.17
N VAL A 329 -4.00 1.79 -21.57
CA VAL A 329 -5.31 2.20 -22.08
C VAL A 329 -5.62 1.57 -23.44
N ASP A 330 -4.64 1.53 -24.34
CA ASP A 330 -4.82 1.19 -25.76
C ASP A 330 -3.96 0.00 -26.26
N LYS A 331 -3.01 -0.50 -25.43
CA LYS A 331 -2.10 -1.58 -25.87
C LYS A 331 -2.60 -2.98 -25.50
N GLY A 332 -3.74 -3.10 -24.83
CA GLY A 332 -4.28 -4.40 -24.41
C GLY A 332 -3.40 -5.17 -23.43
N ARG A 333 -2.56 -4.47 -22.64
CA ARG A 333 -1.59 -5.03 -21.68
C ARG A 333 -1.99 -4.66 -20.27
N GLY A 334 -1.65 -5.49 -19.30
CA GLY A 334 -1.90 -5.17 -17.89
C GLY A 334 -1.55 -6.32 -16.97
N VAL A 335 -1.45 -5.98 -15.69
CA VAL A 335 -1.17 -6.92 -14.60
C VAL A 335 -2.08 -6.62 -13.44
N VAL A 336 -2.60 -7.67 -12.84
CA VAL A 336 -3.27 -7.62 -11.54
C VAL A 336 -2.54 -8.58 -10.62
N ILE A 337 -2.18 -8.11 -9.43
CA ILE A 337 -1.55 -8.91 -8.38
C ILE A 337 -2.31 -8.71 -7.09
N MET A 338 -2.57 -9.79 -6.36
CA MET A 338 -3.16 -9.76 -5.02
C MET A 338 -2.37 -10.68 -4.10
N ILE A 339 -2.08 -10.20 -2.90
CA ILE A 339 -1.35 -10.94 -1.86
C ILE A 339 -2.14 -10.94 -0.56
N ASN A 340 -1.96 -11.98 0.24
CA ASN A 340 -2.58 -12.11 1.55
C ASN A 340 -1.64 -11.66 2.69
N ALA A 341 -0.92 -10.60 2.44
CA ALA A 341 -0.10 -9.91 3.43
C ALA A 341 -0.07 -8.41 3.14
N ASN A 342 0.09 -7.60 4.20
CA ASN A 342 0.54 -6.23 3.99
C ASN A 342 2.05 -6.26 3.69
N ASP A 343 2.46 -5.55 2.66
CA ASP A 343 3.85 -5.45 2.24
C ASP A 343 4.23 -3.98 2.01
N ASN A 344 5.16 -3.49 2.81
CA ASN A 344 5.62 -2.11 2.71
C ASN A 344 6.68 -1.92 1.63
N SER A 345 7.16 -3.02 1.03
CA SER A 345 8.07 -2.98 -0.11
C SER A 345 7.34 -2.65 -1.41
N LEU A 346 8.10 -2.49 -2.47
CA LEU A 346 7.57 -2.34 -3.82
C LEU A 346 7.52 -3.68 -4.59
N MET A 347 7.40 -4.83 -3.88
CA MET A 347 7.45 -6.16 -4.48
C MET A 347 6.48 -6.34 -5.65
N MET A 348 5.21 -5.96 -5.47
CA MET A 348 4.22 -6.07 -6.56
C MET A 348 4.60 -5.21 -7.78
N GLY A 349 5.14 -4.00 -7.55
CA GLY A 349 5.66 -3.14 -8.61
C GLY A 349 6.83 -3.78 -9.35
N ARG A 350 7.77 -4.41 -8.64
CA ARG A 350 8.89 -5.14 -9.24
C ARG A 350 8.43 -6.32 -10.10
N ILE A 351 7.40 -7.03 -9.64
CA ILE A 351 6.80 -8.12 -10.44
C ILE A 351 6.17 -7.56 -11.73
N VAL A 352 5.49 -6.40 -11.66
CA VAL A 352 4.96 -5.73 -12.86
C VAL A 352 6.08 -5.35 -13.83
N ASP A 353 7.16 -4.75 -13.33
CA ASP A 353 8.30 -4.34 -14.15
C ASP A 353 8.98 -5.54 -14.81
N PHE A 354 9.18 -6.63 -14.03
CA PHE A 354 9.73 -7.87 -14.56
C PHE A 354 8.84 -8.48 -15.67
N ILE A 355 7.52 -8.50 -15.47
CA ILE A 355 6.56 -8.97 -16.47
C ILE A 355 6.64 -8.09 -17.72
N ALA A 356 6.70 -6.77 -17.56
CA ALA A 356 6.79 -5.84 -18.68
C ALA A 356 8.08 -6.03 -19.49
N ASP A 357 9.22 -6.22 -18.82
CA ASP A 357 10.50 -6.53 -19.48
C ASP A 357 10.47 -7.90 -20.16
N TYR A 358 9.97 -8.92 -19.49
CA TYR A 358 9.84 -10.29 -19.97
C TYR A 358 9.01 -10.39 -21.27
N TYR A 359 7.90 -9.62 -21.34
CA TYR A 359 7.04 -9.56 -22.53
C TYR A 359 7.38 -8.40 -23.48
N HIS A 360 8.46 -7.66 -23.23
CA HIS A 360 8.91 -6.50 -24.03
C HIS A 360 7.80 -5.44 -24.21
N TRP A 361 7.18 -5.03 -23.11
CA TRP A 361 6.09 -4.05 -23.15
C TRP A 361 6.60 -2.62 -23.23
N ASP A 362 6.25 -1.91 -24.30
CA ASP A 362 6.46 -0.46 -24.37
C ASP A 362 5.60 0.28 -23.36
N GLY A 363 6.10 1.39 -22.84
CA GLY A 363 5.37 2.25 -21.92
C GLY A 363 5.39 1.84 -20.45
N PHE A 364 6.16 0.79 -20.13
CA PHE A 364 6.53 0.43 -18.76
C PHE A 364 8.00 0.83 -18.52
N PRO A 365 8.42 1.11 -17.27
CA PRO A 365 9.82 1.44 -17.00
C PRO A 365 10.77 0.36 -17.50
N VAL A 366 11.80 0.75 -18.27
CA VAL A 366 12.85 -0.16 -18.74
C VAL A 366 13.99 -0.14 -17.74
N LYS A 367 14.34 -1.29 -17.20
CA LYS A 367 15.50 -1.43 -16.30
C LYS A 367 16.79 -1.59 -17.12
N THR A 368 17.74 -0.70 -16.88
CA THR A 368 19.12 -0.91 -17.31
C THR A 368 19.83 -1.73 -16.23
N LYS A 369 20.33 -2.93 -16.58
CA LYS A 369 21.20 -3.68 -15.66
C LYS A 369 22.45 -2.85 -15.38
N PRO A 370 22.72 -2.50 -14.10
CA PRO A 370 23.89 -1.72 -13.77
C PRO A 370 25.17 -2.55 -13.97
N ALA A 371 26.22 -1.88 -14.47
CA ALA A 371 27.56 -2.46 -14.42
C ALA A 371 28.08 -2.36 -13.00
N ALA A 372 28.26 -3.49 -12.33
CA ALA A 372 28.81 -3.54 -10.97
C ALA A 372 30.35 -3.36 -11.01
N VAL A 373 30.88 -2.71 -9.98
CA VAL A 373 32.32 -2.63 -9.69
C VAL A 373 32.62 -3.41 -8.41
N ASP A 374 33.83 -3.94 -8.29
CA ASP A 374 34.25 -4.60 -7.06
C ASP A 374 34.56 -3.55 -6.00
N VAL A 375 34.04 -3.75 -4.78
CA VAL A 375 34.28 -2.92 -3.61
C VAL A 375 34.76 -3.80 -2.46
N GLU A 376 35.79 -3.36 -1.73
CA GLU A 376 36.31 -4.12 -0.59
C GLU A 376 35.25 -4.32 0.50
N SER A 377 35.21 -5.51 1.12
CA SER A 377 34.20 -5.87 2.13
C SER A 377 34.19 -4.92 3.34
N GLU A 378 35.37 -4.41 3.75
CA GLU A 378 35.49 -3.43 4.85
C GLU A 378 34.79 -2.09 4.50
N THR A 379 34.83 -1.69 3.22
CA THR A 379 34.13 -0.50 2.73
C THR A 379 32.62 -0.71 2.76
N LEU A 380 32.15 -1.91 2.40
CA LEU A 380 30.71 -2.25 2.42
C LEU A 380 30.14 -2.24 3.84
N THR A 381 30.86 -2.82 4.81
CA THR A 381 30.43 -2.82 6.21
C THR A 381 30.33 -1.42 6.82
N ALA A 382 31.08 -0.43 6.32
CA ALA A 382 30.95 0.95 6.74
C ALA A 382 29.56 1.55 6.43
N PHE A 383 28.88 1.04 5.40
CA PHE A 383 27.55 1.50 5.00
C PHE A 383 26.42 0.77 5.73
N GLU A 384 26.70 -0.30 6.45
CA GLU A 384 25.71 -0.97 7.28
C GLU A 384 25.17 -0.03 8.36
N GLY A 385 23.89 -0.14 8.62
CA GLY A 385 23.23 0.67 9.63
C GLY A 385 21.79 1.00 9.29
N ARG A 386 21.22 1.83 10.15
CA ARG A 386 19.83 2.28 10.05
C ARG A 386 19.77 3.72 9.57
N TYR A 387 18.82 4.00 8.70
CA TYR A 387 18.65 5.28 8.03
C TYR A 387 17.18 5.68 8.00
N GLU A 388 16.89 6.95 8.21
CA GLU A 388 15.53 7.47 8.22
C GLU A 388 15.09 7.91 6.84
N LEU A 389 14.37 7.03 6.11
CA LEU A 389 13.92 7.29 4.75
C LEU A 389 12.80 8.34 4.68
N PHE A 390 11.79 8.21 5.56
CA PHE A 390 10.67 9.14 5.73
C PHE A 390 10.34 9.23 7.21
N ASN A 391 9.49 10.18 7.60
CA ASN A 391 8.93 10.18 8.94
C ASN A 391 8.33 8.81 9.24
N ASN A 392 8.80 8.17 10.28
CA ASN A 392 8.40 6.83 10.73
C ASN A 392 8.73 5.67 9.77
N ARG A 393 9.67 5.84 8.84
CA ARG A 393 10.15 4.73 8.01
C ARG A 393 11.68 4.64 8.06
N ILE A 394 12.15 3.61 8.72
CA ILE A 394 13.57 3.29 8.84
C ILE A 394 13.91 2.22 7.82
N VAL A 395 14.97 2.45 7.05
CA VAL A 395 15.58 1.43 6.20
C VAL A 395 16.90 1.00 6.82
N THR A 396 17.14 -0.30 6.86
CA THR A 396 18.40 -0.89 7.33
C THR A 396 19.19 -1.38 6.12
N PHE A 397 20.47 -1.02 6.04
CA PHE A 397 21.40 -1.60 5.07
C PHE A 397 22.25 -2.67 5.75
N GLU A 398 22.34 -3.85 5.13
CA GLU A 398 23.23 -4.96 5.49
C GLU A 398 24.10 -5.33 4.30
N ALA A 399 25.37 -5.67 4.56
CA ALA A 399 26.34 -6.06 3.54
C ALA A 399 26.48 -7.59 3.49
N GLU A 400 26.32 -8.17 2.31
CA GLU A 400 26.55 -9.59 2.07
C GLU A 400 27.05 -9.81 0.63
N ASN A 401 28.08 -10.66 0.46
CA ASN A 401 28.55 -11.12 -0.86
C ASN A 401 28.81 -9.98 -1.88
N GLN A 402 29.54 -8.93 -1.47
CA GLN A 402 29.88 -7.76 -2.32
C GLN A 402 28.67 -6.88 -2.69
N ARG A 403 27.57 -6.92 -1.93
CA ARG A 403 26.36 -6.18 -2.18
C ARG A 403 25.78 -5.60 -0.89
N LEU A 404 24.94 -4.59 -1.03
CA LEU A 404 24.13 -4.08 0.06
C LEU A 404 22.69 -4.51 -0.13
N PHE A 405 22.04 -4.88 0.95
CA PHE A 405 20.63 -5.22 0.98
C PHE A 405 19.91 -4.27 1.91
N THR A 406 18.77 -3.76 1.50
CA THR A 406 17.86 -3.12 2.45
C THR A 406 17.00 -4.16 3.12
N ILE A 407 16.84 -4.00 4.44
CA ILE A 407 15.96 -4.82 5.26
C ILE A 407 14.81 -3.93 5.74
N GLU A 408 13.59 -4.37 5.55
CA GLU A 408 12.38 -3.73 6.05
C GLU A 408 11.48 -4.80 6.67
N ASP A 409 10.96 -4.55 7.88
CA ASP A 409 10.15 -5.50 8.64
C ASP A 409 10.79 -6.91 8.81
N GLY A 410 12.13 -6.96 8.91
CA GLY A 410 12.89 -8.21 9.03
C GLY A 410 13.06 -9.01 7.74
N PHE A 411 12.64 -8.47 6.60
CA PHE A 411 12.76 -9.12 5.30
C PHE A 411 13.62 -8.29 4.34
N VAL A 412 14.37 -8.98 3.47
CA VAL A 412 15.12 -8.32 2.39
C VAL A 412 14.13 -7.57 1.49
N ASP A 413 14.30 -6.25 1.44
CA ASP A 413 13.47 -5.41 0.56
C ASP A 413 14.11 -5.25 -0.82
N GLU A 414 15.36 -4.81 -0.90
CA GLU A 414 16.00 -4.45 -2.16
C GLU A 414 17.48 -4.78 -2.13
N GLU A 415 18.01 -5.19 -3.27
CA GLU A 415 19.42 -5.48 -3.49
C GLU A 415 20.07 -4.34 -4.25
N PHE A 416 21.23 -3.89 -3.79
CA PHE A 416 22.02 -2.83 -4.37
C PHE A 416 23.41 -3.33 -4.76
N VAL A 417 23.81 -3.10 -6.00
CA VAL A 417 25.14 -3.41 -6.50
C VAL A 417 25.99 -2.14 -6.57
N PRO A 418 27.28 -2.21 -6.21
CA PRO A 418 28.17 -1.05 -6.27
C PRO A 418 28.43 -0.62 -7.72
N VAL A 419 28.34 0.68 -7.97
CA VAL A 419 28.73 1.34 -9.24
C VAL A 419 29.90 2.29 -9.06
N ALA A 420 30.25 2.62 -7.81
CA ALA A 420 31.44 3.30 -7.36
C ALA A 420 31.68 2.95 -5.88
N ASN A 421 32.81 3.38 -5.29
CA ASN A 421 33.17 3.05 -3.90
C ASN A 421 32.09 3.42 -2.87
N ASN A 422 31.33 4.48 -3.07
CA ASN A 422 30.27 4.94 -2.18
C ASN A 422 28.89 5.07 -2.88
N ALA A 423 28.77 4.59 -4.11
CA ALA A 423 27.53 4.69 -4.89
C ALA A 423 27.07 3.31 -5.34
N PHE A 424 25.80 3.06 -5.13
CA PHE A 424 25.15 1.78 -5.41
C PHE A 424 23.87 2.02 -6.20
N THR A 425 23.48 1.03 -6.99
CA THR A 425 22.22 1.07 -7.72
C THR A 425 21.44 -0.21 -7.48
N SER A 426 20.12 -0.07 -7.40
CA SER A 426 19.22 -1.20 -7.23
C SER A 426 19.29 -2.15 -8.42
N THR A 427 19.21 -3.45 -8.15
CA THR A 427 19.06 -4.47 -9.19
C THR A 427 17.64 -4.52 -9.75
N ASP A 428 16.67 -3.98 -9.03
CA ASP A 428 15.24 -4.15 -9.29
C ASP A 428 14.52 -2.86 -9.71
N ARG A 429 15.11 -1.67 -9.46
CA ARG A 429 14.50 -0.35 -9.75
C ARG A 429 15.53 0.63 -10.29
N ASN A 430 15.07 1.71 -10.93
CA ASN A 430 15.92 2.84 -11.32
C ASN A 430 16.26 3.75 -10.11
N VAL A 431 16.67 3.11 -9.02
CA VAL A 431 17.03 3.75 -7.76
C VAL A 431 18.52 3.65 -7.56
N SER A 432 19.14 4.73 -7.13
CA SER A 432 20.53 4.76 -6.72
C SER A 432 20.69 5.44 -5.36
N VAL A 433 21.69 4.99 -4.60
CA VAL A 433 22.07 5.55 -3.32
C VAL A 433 23.55 5.95 -3.41
N THR A 434 23.89 7.13 -2.87
CA THR A 434 25.27 7.60 -2.76
C THR A 434 25.51 7.97 -1.31
N PHE A 435 26.34 7.21 -0.62
CA PHE A 435 26.65 7.43 0.78
C PHE A 435 27.54 8.65 0.99
N THR A 436 27.32 9.36 2.09
CA THR A 436 28.05 10.54 2.51
C THR A 436 28.73 10.27 3.85
N ALA A 437 29.94 10.80 4.02
CA ALA A 437 30.72 10.68 5.26
C ALA A 437 31.14 12.06 5.78
N ASP A 438 31.42 12.13 7.07
CA ASP A 438 32.03 13.30 7.72
C ASP A 438 33.55 13.40 7.42
N ALA A 439 34.20 14.42 7.97
CA ALA A 439 35.65 14.66 7.80
C ALA A 439 36.53 13.53 8.41
N ASN A 440 35.99 12.70 9.30
CA ASN A 440 36.67 11.57 9.92
C ASN A 440 36.39 10.24 9.18
N GLY A 441 35.63 10.28 8.09
CA GLY A 441 35.26 9.08 7.31
C GLY A 441 34.03 8.32 7.82
N ASN A 442 33.33 8.80 8.86
CA ASN A 442 32.13 8.14 9.37
C ASN A 442 30.96 8.42 8.45
N VAL A 443 30.25 7.38 8.06
CA VAL A 443 29.03 7.50 7.23
C VAL A 443 27.93 8.22 8.00
N THR A 444 27.44 9.33 7.46
CA THR A 444 26.42 10.19 8.07
C THR A 444 25.04 10.05 7.43
N GLY A 445 24.96 9.44 6.25
CA GLY A 445 23.74 9.27 5.51
C GLY A 445 23.97 8.87 4.06
N PHE A 446 22.94 8.96 3.24
CA PHE A 446 23.05 8.80 1.79
C PHE A 446 22.11 9.74 1.05
N THR A 447 22.38 9.97 -0.23
CA THR A 447 21.43 10.59 -1.16
C THR A 447 20.76 9.49 -1.95
N LEU A 448 19.43 9.43 -1.85
CA LEU A 448 18.57 8.56 -2.66
C LEU A 448 18.16 9.31 -3.91
N LYS A 449 18.29 8.69 -5.08
CA LYS A 449 17.69 9.15 -6.35
C LYS A 449 16.79 8.07 -6.88
N ASP A 450 15.52 8.40 -7.06
CA ASP A 450 14.53 7.54 -7.69
C ASP A 450 14.14 8.16 -9.03
N LYS A 451 14.62 7.60 -10.13
CA LYS A 451 14.36 8.10 -11.49
C LYS A 451 12.93 7.78 -11.95
N ASP A 452 12.34 6.71 -11.43
CA ASP A 452 10.99 6.29 -11.79
C ASP A 452 9.94 7.23 -11.15
N GLN A 453 10.22 7.68 -9.93
CA GLN A 453 9.38 8.64 -9.21
C GLN A 453 9.80 10.09 -9.43
N GLY A 454 10.97 10.33 -10.04
CA GLY A 454 11.48 11.66 -10.36
C GLY A 454 11.88 12.50 -9.14
N TYR A 455 12.34 11.90 -8.05
CA TYR A 455 12.78 12.64 -6.87
C TYR A 455 14.20 12.29 -6.41
N GLU A 456 14.81 13.23 -5.69
CA GLU A 456 16.08 13.07 -4.98
C GLU A 456 15.92 13.48 -3.53
N ARG A 457 16.48 12.69 -2.60
CA ARG A 457 16.36 12.93 -1.17
C ARG A 457 17.65 12.60 -0.42
N LYS A 458 18.00 13.44 0.56
CA LYS A 458 19.03 13.13 1.56
C LYS A 458 18.41 12.35 2.70
N VAL A 459 19.03 11.24 3.06
CA VAL A 459 18.57 10.30 4.08
C VAL A 459 19.63 10.20 5.16
N PRO A 460 19.35 10.68 6.39
CA PRO A 460 20.32 10.66 7.48
C PRO A 460 20.47 9.24 8.04
N ARG A 461 21.70 8.92 8.46
CA ARG A 461 21.98 7.74 9.27
C ARG A 461 21.54 7.98 10.70
N ILE A 462 20.79 7.04 11.26
CA ILE A 462 20.24 7.13 12.61
C ILE A 462 20.87 6.13 13.59
N GLY A 463 21.70 5.20 13.12
CA GLY A 463 22.40 4.28 13.99
C GLY A 463 23.11 3.14 13.27
N PRO A 464 23.94 2.37 13.99
CA PRO A 464 24.50 1.11 13.49
C PRO A 464 23.38 0.08 13.26
N LEU A 465 23.74 -1.07 12.67
CA LEU A 465 22.88 -2.25 12.76
C LEU A 465 22.51 -2.47 14.23
N ALA A 466 21.21 -2.60 14.50
CA ALA A 466 20.79 -2.99 15.83
C ALA A 466 21.26 -4.44 16.04
N ASP A 467 22.28 -4.62 16.87
CA ASP A 467 22.55 -5.95 17.42
C ASP A 467 21.40 -6.29 18.38
N ALA A 468 20.35 -6.81 17.78
CA ALA A 468 19.09 -7.12 18.44
C ALA A 468 19.24 -8.14 19.59
N HIS A 469 20.42 -8.72 19.76
CA HIS A 469 20.71 -9.74 20.74
C HIS A 469 21.61 -9.25 21.88
N LYS A 470 22.16 -8.05 21.78
CA LYS A 470 23.11 -7.54 22.76
C LYS A 470 22.54 -6.39 23.55
N THR A 471 22.00 -6.69 24.73
CA THR A 471 21.66 -5.66 25.72
C THR A 471 22.93 -5.06 26.29
N ASN A 472 22.98 -3.74 26.40
CA ASN A 472 24.09 -2.99 26.98
C ASN A 472 23.67 -2.32 28.30
N ALA A 473 24.66 -1.92 29.10
CA ALA A 473 24.39 -1.07 30.26
C ALA A 473 23.83 0.28 29.77
N ASP A 474 22.70 0.71 30.33
CA ASP A 474 22.13 2.02 30.01
C ASP A 474 23.05 3.12 30.55
N PRO A 475 23.59 4.02 29.70
CA PRO A 475 24.42 5.13 30.15
C PRO A 475 23.62 6.16 31.00
N ASP A 476 22.29 6.20 30.89
CA ASP A 476 21.39 7.01 31.71
C ASP A 476 20.20 6.19 32.22
N PRO A 477 20.39 5.36 33.25
CA PRO A 477 19.33 4.49 33.75
C PRO A 477 18.18 5.26 34.41
N LEU A 478 18.32 6.56 34.71
CA LEU A 478 17.26 7.39 35.29
C LEU A 478 16.26 7.88 34.25
N ARG A 479 16.61 7.87 32.96
CA ARG A 479 15.68 8.26 31.89
C ARG A 479 14.74 7.13 31.47
N THR A 480 15.16 5.86 31.53
CA THR A 480 14.35 4.72 31.10
C THR A 480 12.97 4.66 31.79
N PRO A 481 12.81 4.90 33.10
CA PRO A 481 11.48 5.00 33.73
C PRO A 481 10.63 6.16 33.18
N LYS A 482 11.24 7.30 32.86
CA LYS A 482 10.54 8.47 32.29
C LYS A 482 10.04 8.17 30.87
N ILE A 483 10.90 7.55 30.05
CA ILE A 483 10.52 7.08 28.71
C ILE A 483 9.38 6.08 28.83
N MET A 484 9.48 5.10 29.73
CA MET A 484 8.41 4.12 29.94
C MET A 484 7.07 4.79 30.29
N ALA A 485 7.09 5.78 31.18
CA ALA A 485 5.87 6.52 31.56
C ALA A 485 5.29 7.30 30.36
N ALA A 486 6.13 7.93 29.55
CA ALA A 486 5.73 8.62 28.33
C ALA A 486 5.08 7.66 27.32
N LEU A 487 5.72 6.52 27.05
CA LEU A 487 5.19 5.49 26.15
C LEU A 487 3.86 4.90 26.65
N GLN A 488 3.74 4.65 27.94
CA GLN A 488 2.47 4.19 28.54
C GLN A 488 1.36 5.23 28.38
N ALA A 489 1.68 6.52 28.46
CA ALA A 489 0.74 7.59 28.20
C ALA A 489 0.32 7.66 26.72
N MET A 490 1.28 7.48 25.79
CA MET A 490 0.99 7.40 24.34
C MET A 490 0.06 6.23 24.01
N VAL A 491 0.27 5.07 24.62
CA VAL A 491 -0.61 3.90 24.43
C VAL A 491 -2.04 4.18 24.90
N LYS A 492 -2.21 4.84 26.04
CA LYS A 492 -3.53 5.11 26.64
C LYS A 492 -4.28 6.25 25.97
N GLY A 493 -3.56 7.24 25.42
CA GLY A 493 -4.17 8.44 24.84
C GLY A 493 -4.99 9.28 25.83
N GLY A 494 -5.82 10.18 25.29
CA GLY A 494 -6.77 11.00 26.03
C GLY A 494 -6.15 11.81 27.16
N LYS A 495 -6.87 11.98 28.28
CA LYS A 495 -6.45 12.82 29.39
C LYS A 495 -5.12 12.41 30.03
N ILE A 496 -4.80 11.11 30.05
CA ILE A 496 -3.52 10.61 30.59
C ILE A 496 -2.35 11.11 29.74
N LEU A 497 -2.51 11.12 28.41
CA LEU A 497 -1.51 11.65 27.49
C LEU A 497 -1.36 13.17 27.63
N GLU A 498 -2.47 13.91 27.76
CA GLU A 498 -2.46 15.36 27.94
C GLU A 498 -1.68 15.79 29.19
N GLU A 499 -1.85 15.07 30.31
CA GLU A 499 -1.20 15.33 31.60
C GLU A 499 0.25 14.82 31.69
N ALA A 500 0.71 13.98 30.76
CA ALA A 500 2.06 13.41 30.78
C ALA A 500 3.15 14.47 30.60
N SER A 501 4.17 14.47 31.48
CA SER A 501 5.26 15.45 31.47
C SER A 501 6.44 15.10 30.56
N GLY A 502 6.57 13.85 30.15
CA GLY A 502 7.72 13.33 29.37
C GLY A 502 7.55 13.41 27.85
N LEU A 503 6.57 14.17 27.33
CA LEU A 503 6.19 14.20 25.92
C LEU A 503 6.21 15.62 25.35
N THR A 504 6.59 15.75 24.07
CA THR A 504 6.43 17.02 23.34
C THR A 504 4.94 17.32 23.08
N LEU A 505 4.62 18.58 22.78
CA LEU A 505 3.26 18.98 22.41
C LEU A 505 2.82 18.31 21.10
N GLY A 506 3.73 18.14 20.14
CA GLY A 506 3.46 17.44 18.90
C GLY A 506 3.09 15.97 19.13
N ALA A 507 3.85 15.25 19.95
CA ALA A 507 3.52 13.88 20.32
C ALA A 507 2.15 13.77 20.99
N LYS A 508 1.83 14.65 21.94
CA LYS A 508 0.52 14.67 22.60
C LYS A 508 -0.64 14.87 21.63
N ARG A 509 -0.47 15.75 20.63
CA ARG A 509 -1.48 15.98 19.60
C ARG A 509 -1.70 14.76 18.73
N ASP A 510 -0.62 14.15 18.27
CA ASP A 510 -0.69 13.13 17.24
C ASP A 510 -1.04 11.75 17.82
N PHE A 511 -0.72 11.49 19.08
CA PHE A 511 -1.13 10.29 19.82
C PHE A 511 -2.39 10.47 20.68
N ALA A 512 -3.17 11.52 20.48
CA ALA A 512 -4.36 11.82 21.28
C ALA A 512 -5.38 10.66 21.35
N GLY A 513 -5.51 9.88 20.29
CA GLY A 513 -6.36 8.68 20.22
C GLY A 513 -5.75 7.42 20.83
N GLY A 514 -4.55 7.50 21.37
CA GLY A 514 -3.76 6.34 21.80
C GLY A 514 -3.02 5.67 20.64
N MET A 515 -2.03 4.85 20.98
CA MET A 515 -1.37 3.99 20.00
C MET A 515 -2.25 2.77 19.68
N ARG A 516 -2.29 2.38 18.42
CA ARG A 516 -3.08 1.21 17.98
C ARG A 516 -2.53 -0.14 18.45
N GLU A 517 -1.28 -0.18 18.94
CA GLU A 517 -0.59 -1.35 19.54
C GLU A 517 0.54 -0.84 20.46
N PRO A 518 0.96 -1.54 21.50
CA PRO A 518 0.71 -2.89 21.97
C PRO A 518 -0.08 -2.95 23.28
N GLU A 519 -0.70 -4.08 23.55
CA GLU A 519 -1.56 -4.33 24.71
C GLU A 519 -0.89 -4.13 26.07
N THR A 520 0.42 -4.31 26.23
CA THR A 520 1.11 -4.10 27.51
C THR A 520 2.61 -3.86 27.37
N LEU A 521 3.04 -2.65 27.63
CA LEU A 521 4.45 -2.32 27.89
C LEU A 521 4.83 -2.80 29.29
N LYS A 522 5.66 -3.84 29.44
CA LYS A 522 6.06 -4.39 30.74
C LYS A 522 7.39 -3.85 31.26
N SER A 523 8.42 -3.84 30.41
CA SER A 523 9.72 -3.29 30.76
C SER A 523 10.52 -2.97 29.49
N LEU A 524 11.45 -2.03 29.63
CA LEU A 524 12.42 -1.65 28.62
C LEU A 524 13.81 -2.11 29.06
N THR A 525 14.55 -2.75 28.16
CA THR A 525 15.98 -3.06 28.34
C THR A 525 16.78 -2.32 27.30
N PHE A 526 17.74 -1.51 27.73
CA PHE A 526 18.53 -0.67 26.84
C PHE A 526 19.38 -1.52 25.87
N ILE A 527 19.38 -1.13 24.60
CA ILE A 527 20.20 -1.73 23.55
C ILE A 527 21.34 -0.77 23.19
N HIS A 528 21.01 0.41 22.64
CA HIS A 528 21.97 1.47 22.34
C HIS A 528 21.26 2.82 22.20
N SER A 529 22.05 3.88 22.17
CA SER A 529 21.57 5.20 21.75
C SER A 529 22.54 5.85 20.76
N GLU A 530 22.03 6.77 19.97
CA GLU A 530 22.81 7.54 19.01
C GLU A 530 22.46 9.02 19.10
N ASN A 531 23.47 9.86 19.24
CA ASN A 531 23.32 11.31 19.14
C ASN A 531 23.15 11.70 17.66
N VAL A 532 22.03 12.29 17.34
CA VAL A 532 21.65 12.75 15.99
C VAL A 532 21.42 14.26 15.94
N ALA A 533 21.80 14.98 16.99
CA ALA A 533 21.67 16.42 17.06
C ALA A 533 22.31 17.11 15.83
N GLY A 534 21.58 18.05 15.23
CA GLY A 534 22.02 18.78 14.05
C GLY A 534 21.92 18.02 12.72
N ARG A 535 21.41 16.77 12.69
CA ARG A 535 21.20 16.01 11.44
C ARG A 535 19.90 16.37 10.72
N GLY A 536 19.09 17.28 11.27
CA GLY A 536 17.85 17.74 10.65
C GLY A 536 16.70 16.75 10.72
N ILE A 537 16.75 15.81 11.67
CA ILE A 537 15.68 14.85 11.93
C ILE A 537 14.59 15.54 12.74
N GLN A 538 13.35 15.51 12.26
CA GLN A 538 12.20 16.08 12.95
C GLN A 538 11.10 15.04 13.14
N ARG A 539 10.43 15.08 14.29
CA ARG A 539 9.25 14.29 14.62
C ARG A 539 8.20 15.17 15.27
N HIS A 540 6.98 15.12 14.76
CA HIS A 540 5.82 15.83 15.33
C HIS A 540 6.15 17.28 15.72
N ASP A 541 6.73 18.05 14.76
CA ASP A 541 7.15 19.45 14.92
C ASP A 541 8.29 19.69 15.95
N SER A 542 9.06 18.66 16.28
CA SER A 542 10.17 18.75 17.23
C SER A 542 11.47 18.21 16.62
N ASP A 543 12.60 18.89 16.88
CA ASP A 543 13.91 18.41 16.47
C ASP A 543 14.34 17.21 17.33
N VAL A 544 14.79 16.15 16.68
CA VAL A 544 15.33 14.95 17.34
C VAL A 544 16.82 15.16 17.56
N SER A 545 17.26 14.96 18.81
CA SER A 545 18.67 15.06 19.22
C SER A 545 19.28 13.72 19.58
N GLU A 546 18.48 12.76 20.01
CA GLU A 546 18.95 11.41 20.36
C GLU A 546 17.89 10.38 19.95
N ILE A 547 18.35 9.22 19.48
CA ILE A 547 17.51 8.06 19.18
C ILE A 547 17.99 6.93 20.08
N VAL A 548 17.06 6.35 20.84
CA VAL A 548 17.34 5.28 21.81
C VAL A 548 16.56 4.04 21.44
N THR A 549 17.26 2.91 21.37
CA THR A 549 16.62 1.61 21.10
C THR A 549 16.58 0.79 22.37
N TYR A 550 15.40 0.25 22.66
CA TYR A 550 15.16 -0.68 23.76
C TYR A 550 14.60 -1.99 23.25
N GLN A 551 15.00 -3.10 23.90
CA GLN A 551 14.24 -4.33 23.82
C GLN A 551 13.01 -4.18 24.70
N LEU A 552 11.85 -4.42 24.13
CA LEU A 552 10.57 -4.33 24.80
C LEU A 552 10.14 -5.72 25.33
N LYS A 553 9.95 -5.84 26.63
CA LYS A 553 9.30 -7.03 27.18
C LYS A 553 7.78 -6.84 27.09
N SER A 554 7.18 -7.54 26.14
CA SER A 554 5.74 -7.61 25.90
C SER A 554 5.24 -9.06 26.02
N ASN A 555 4.00 -9.31 25.63
CA ASN A 555 3.49 -10.67 25.47
C ASN A 555 3.98 -11.35 24.18
N GLN A 556 4.68 -10.58 23.32
CA GLN A 556 5.26 -11.06 22.06
C GLN A 556 6.79 -11.20 22.22
N PRO A 557 7.42 -12.23 21.66
CA PRO A 557 8.88 -12.36 21.68
C PRO A 557 9.54 -11.34 20.74
N ASP A 558 10.72 -10.88 21.13
CA ASP A 558 11.67 -10.11 20.31
C ASP A 558 11.15 -8.79 19.70
N THR A 559 10.34 -8.04 20.44
CA THR A 559 9.91 -6.70 20.05
C THR A 559 10.91 -5.65 20.53
N TYR A 560 11.23 -4.68 19.65
CA TYR A 560 12.08 -3.53 19.96
C TYR A 560 11.28 -2.25 19.82
N ILE A 561 11.66 -1.24 20.59
CA ILE A 561 11.10 0.09 20.45
C ILE A 561 12.23 1.10 20.24
N ILE A 562 12.10 1.91 19.22
CA ILE A 562 12.98 3.01 18.89
C ILE A 562 12.31 4.29 19.36
N VAL A 563 12.95 5.02 20.24
CA VAL A 563 12.39 6.22 20.87
C VAL A 563 13.17 7.44 20.43
N HIS A 564 12.48 8.44 19.93
CA HIS A 564 13.04 9.70 19.46
C HIS A 564 12.94 10.75 20.56
N LEU A 565 14.08 11.33 20.94
CA LEU A 565 14.18 12.29 22.03
C LEU A 565 14.65 13.66 21.53
N THR A 566 14.07 14.71 22.10
CA THR A 566 14.58 16.09 21.96
C THR A 566 15.82 16.32 22.79
N ALA A 567 16.49 17.48 22.64
CA ALA A 567 17.69 17.83 23.40
C ALA A 567 17.45 17.93 24.93
N ASP A 568 16.24 18.21 25.35
CA ASP A 568 15.80 18.23 26.76
C ASP A 568 15.21 16.89 27.24
N GLY A 569 15.36 15.84 26.41
CA GLY A 569 15.01 14.47 26.76
C GLY A 569 13.50 14.15 26.74
N LEU A 570 12.68 14.98 26.08
CA LEU A 570 11.27 14.67 25.87
C LEU A 570 11.09 13.67 24.75
N VAL A 571 10.19 12.72 24.90
CA VAL A 571 9.80 11.79 23.84
C VAL A 571 8.96 12.55 22.82
N THR A 572 9.40 12.56 21.57
CA THR A 572 8.66 13.16 20.47
C THR A 572 7.98 12.11 19.59
N ASP A 573 8.55 10.90 19.49
CA ASP A 573 7.98 9.80 18.72
C ASP A 573 8.52 8.45 19.19
N CYS A 574 7.89 7.37 18.77
CA CYS A 574 8.43 6.03 18.91
C CYS A 574 7.97 5.10 17.79
N ASP A 575 8.86 4.21 17.37
CA ASP A 575 8.61 3.18 16.37
C ASP A 575 8.74 1.80 17.01
N LEU A 576 7.75 0.93 16.79
CA LEU A 576 7.83 -0.48 17.16
C LEU A 576 8.47 -1.26 16.01
N VAL A 577 9.48 -2.05 16.34
CA VAL A 577 10.15 -2.93 15.39
C VAL A 577 10.02 -4.35 15.93
N GLU A 578 9.27 -5.17 15.22
CA GLU A 578 9.15 -6.61 15.50
C GLU A 578 10.15 -7.35 14.61
N LYS A 579 10.78 -8.41 15.16
CA LYS A 579 11.71 -9.26 14.43
C LYS A 579 11.03 -10.52 13.92
#